data_3d37e743501308c81ed87ae2d2fe5350
#
_entry.id   3d37e743501308c81ed87ae2d2fe5350
#
_cell.length_a   1.000
_cell.length_b   1.000
_cell.length_c   1.000
_cell.angle_alpha   90.00
_cell.angle_beta   90.00
_cell.angle_gamma   90.00
#
_symmetry.space_group_name_H-M   'P 1'
#
loop_
_entity.id
_entity.type
_entity.pdbx_description
1 polymer ?
#
loop_
_entity_poly.entity_id
_entity_poly.type
_entity_poly.pdbx_seq_one_letter_code
_entity_poly.pdbx_strand_id
1 'polypeptide(L)'
;IAERYGIPVEVMAKVLQRLARQHLLASQHGTHGGYSLARPSSRISIADAIEAIDGPVTVTVCAGVDDDCDQYATCNIRDPLWRIKDQIVQALTSYSLQALAADESPLVPISLSPRSSEPDALPPAAHVPQT
;
A
#
# COMPACT_ATOMS: atom_id res chain seq x y z
N ILE A 1 -22.90 -11.21 4.40
CA ILE A 1 -21.42 -11.19 4.50
C ILE A 1 -21.02 -10.91 5.94
N ALA A 2 -21.46 -9.82 6.56
CA ALA A 2 -21.06 -9.42 7.92
C ALA A 2 -21.22 -10.57 8.94
N GLU A 3 -22.36 -11.20 9.03
CA GLU A 3 -22.62 -12.32 9.94
C GLU A 3 -21.71 -13.52 9.67
N ARG A 4 -21.49 -13.86 8.39
CA ARG A 4 -20.68 -15.03 8.00
C ARG A 4 -19.22 -14.89 8.45
N TYR A 5 -18.69 -13.67 8.51
CA TYR A 5 -17.29 -13.40 8.84
C TYR A 5 -17.12 -12.73 10.20
N GLY A 6 -18.20 -12.61 11.00
CA GLY A 6 -18.13 -11.98 12.32
C GLY A 6 -17.73 -10.49 12.31
N ILE A 7 -18.00 -9.80 11.20
CA ILE A 7 -17.67 -8.39 11.05
C ILE A 7 -18.86 -7.53 11.51
N PRO A 8 -18.64 -6.49 12.35
CA PRO A 8 -19.73 -5.58 12.71
C PRO A 8 -20.39 -4.97 11.47
N VAL A 9 -21.73 -5.01 11.43
CA VAL A 9 -22.52 -4.57 10.26
C VAL A 9 -22.19 -3.13 9.87
N GLU A 10 -21.99 -2.24 10.84
CA GLU A 10 -21.67 -0.83 10.63
C GLU A 10 -20.30 -0.65 9.94
N VAL A 11 -19.30 -1.46 10.34
CA VAL A 11 -17.97 -1.43 9.72
C VAL A 11 -18.07 -1.92 8.28
N MET A 12 -18.76 -3.04 8.07
CA MET A 12 -18.98 -3.59 6.73
C MET A 12 -19.69 -2.59 5.82
N ALA A 13 -20.73 -1.91 6.31
CA ALA A 13 -21.46 -0.91 5.55
C ALA A 13 -20.55 0.25 5.12
N LYS A 14 -19.70 0.75 6.02
CA LYS A 14 -18.73 1.82 5.72
C LYS A 14 -17.72 1.39 4.66
N VAL A 15 -17.17 0.18 4.77
CA VAL A 15 -16.23 -0.38 3.79
C VAL A 15 -16.87 -0.49 2.41
N LEU A 16 -18.07 -1.09 2.33
CA LEU A 16 -18.80 -1.25 1.07
C LEU A 16 -19.12 0.11 0.43
N GLN A 17 -19.51 1.11 1.23
CA GLN A 17 -19.75 2.47 0.72
C GLN A 17 -18.48 3.12 0.17
N ARG A 18 -17.31 2.96 0.84
CA ARG A 18 -16.03 3.47 0.33
C ARG A 18 -15.66 2.82 -0.99
N LEU A 19 -15.73 1.48 -1.06
CA LEU A 19 -15.48 0.73 -2.29
C LEU A 19 -16.41 1.15 -3.44
N ALA A 20 -17.68 1.43 -3.15
CA ALA A 20 -18.63 1.91 -4.15
C ALA A 20 -18.32 3.33 -4.63
N ARG A 21 -17.91 4.24 -3.74
CA ARG A 21 -17.47 5.60 -4.10
C ARG A 21 -16.25 5.60 -5.01
N GLN A 22 -15.37 4.63 -4.85
CA GLN A 22 -14.17 4.45 -5.67
C GLN A 22 -14.43 3.57 -6.92
N HIS A 23 -15.70 3.31 -7.24
CA HIS A 23 -16.10 2.54 -8.42
C HIS A 23 -15.51 1.11 -8.49
N LEU A 24 -15.19 0.53 -7.34
CA LEU A 24 -14.82 -0.89 -7.25
C LEU A 24 -16.06 -1.76 -7.10
N LEU A 25 -17.11 -1.23 -6.48
CA LEU A 25 -18.40 -1.86 -6.35
C LEU A 25 -19.49 -1.02 -7.01
N ALA A 26 -20.50 -1.70 -7.52
CA ALA A 26 -21.77 -1.14 -7.94
C ALA A 26 -22.84 -1.52 -6.93
N SER A 27 -23.62 -0.55 -6.41
CA SER A 27 -24.75 -0.80 -5.55
C SER A 27 -25.99 -1.11 -6.36
N GLN A 28 -26.73 -2.12 -5.96
CA GLN A 28 -28.01 -2.51 -6.54
C GLN A 28 -29.13 -2.20 -5.54
N HIS A 29 -30.12 -1.45 -5.97
CA HIS A 29 -31.29 -1.10 -5.16
C HIS A 29 -32.41 -2.13 -5.37
N GLY A 30 -33.26 -2.31 -4.36
CA GLY A 30 -34.43 -3.18 -4.41
C GLY A 30 -34.48 -4.22 -3.30
N THR A 31 -35.53 -5.05 -3.31
CA THR A 31 -35.79 -6.07 -2.26
C THR A 31 -34.68 -7.13 -2.15
N HIS A 32 -33.91 -7.33 -3.22
CA HIS A 32 -32.73 -8.17 -3.28
C HIS A 32 -31.48 -7.32 -3.56
N GLY A 33 -31.48 -6.09 -3.06
CA GLY A 33 -30.38 -5.16 -3.23
C GLY A 33 -29.06 -5.67 -2.60
N GLY A 34 -27.95 -5.07 -3.03
CA GLY A 34 -26.62 -5.46 -2.55
C GLY A 34 -25.54 -4.76 -3.32
N TYR A 35 -24.37 -5.38 -3.32
CA TYR A 35 -23.20 -4.89 -4.03
C TYR A 35 -22.67 -5.97 -4.96
N SER A 36 -22.27 -5.56 -6.15
CA SER A 36 -21.53 -6.38 -7.11
C SER A 36 -20.23 -5.68 -7.49
N LEU A 37 -19.26 -6.44 -8.02
CA LEU A 37 -18.06 -5.82 -8.56
C LEU A 37 -18.40 -4.95 -9.77
N ALA A 38 -17.90 -3.73 -9.81
CA ALA A 38 -18.08 -2.80 -10.95
C ALA A 38 -17.15 -3.14 -12.12
N ARG A 39 -16.09 -3.91 -11.85
CA ARG A 39 -15.09 -4.39 -12.82
C ARG A 39 -14.82 -5.88 -12.58
N PRO A 40 -14.31 -6.63 -13.57
CA PRO A 40 -13.86 -8.00 -13.38
C PRO A 40 -12.83 -8.10 -12.25
N SER A 41 -12.94 -9.12 -11.39
CA SER A 41 -12.01 -9.32 -10.24
C SER A 41 -10.54 -9.44 -10.67
N SER A 42 -10.28 -9.89 -11.92
CA SER A 42 -8.95 -9.92 -12.52
C SER A 42 -8.34 -8.54 -12.81
N ARG A 43 -9.17 -7.49 -12.83
CA ARG A 43 -8.78 -6.09 -13.08
C ARG A 43 -8.85 -5.21 -11.85
N ILE A 44 -9.03 -5.80 -10.69
CA ILE A 44 -8.99 -5.12 -9.40
C ILE A 44 -7.82 -5.69 -8.63
N SER A 45 -6.83 -4.88 -8.33
CA SER A 45 -5.68 -5.28 -7.52
C SER A 45 -5.98 -5.15 -6.02
N ILE A 46 -5.15 -5.78 -5.20
CA ILE A 46 -5.20 -5.58 -3.74
C ILE A 46 -4.88 -4.12 -3.40
N ALA A 47 -3.96 -3.49 -4.14
CA ALA A 47 -3.64 -2.07 -3.98
C ALA A 47 -4.88 -1.19 -4.20
N ASP A 48 -5.66 -1.43 -5.26
CA ASP A 48 -6.90 -0.69 -5.53
C ASP A 48 -7.89 -0.78 -4.34
N ALA A 49 -8.02 -1.97 -3.75
CA ALA A 49 -8.93 -2.19 -2.64
C ALA A 49 -8.47 -1.47 -1.36
N ILE A 50 -7.17 -1.52 -1.05
CA ILE A 50 -6.58 -0.81 0.10
C ILE A 50 -6.74 0.70 -0.08
N GLU A 51 -6.37 1.22 -1.25
CA GLU A 51 -6.47 2.65 -1.55
C GLU A 51 -7.90 3.17 -1.47
N ALA A 52 -8.87 2.36 -1.88
CA ALA A 52 -10.29 2.72 -1.78
C ALA A 52 -10.80 2.78 -0.35
N ILE A 53 -10.23 2.01 0.58
CA ILE A 53 -10.66 1.93 1.98
C ILE A 53 -9.90 2.92 2.85
N ASP A 54 -8.58 2.91 2.78
CA ASP A 54 -7.70 3.62 3.71
C ASP A 54 -6.97 4.81 3.06
N GLY A 55 -7.05 4.93 1.75
CA GLY A 55 -6.28 5.90 0.98
C GLY A 55 -4.92 5.37 0.54
N PRO A 56 -4.04 6.24 0.01
CA PRO A 56 -2.74 5.83 -0.52
C PRO A 56 -1.91 5.06 0.49
N VAL A 57 -1.24 4.00 0.05
CA VAL A 57 -0.33 3.25 0.91
C VAL A 57 0.83 4.15 1.33
N THR A 58 0.92 4.44 2.62
CA THR A 58 1.98 5.26 3.22
C THR A 58 2.80 4.41 4.18
N VAL A 59 4.12 4.50 4.09
CA VAL A 59 5.06 3.82 5.01
C VAL A 59 5.59 4.79 6.05
N THR A 60 5.59 6.09 5.71
CA THR A 60 6.09 7.16 6.57
C THR A 60 5.23 8.40 6.44
N VAL A 61 5.20 9.23 7.46
CA VAL A 61 4.47 10.51 7.47
C VAL A 61 4.96 11.44 6.38
N CYS A 62 6.27 11.41 6.07
CA CYS A 62 6.88 12.24 5.02
C CYS A 62 6.64 11.72 3.59
N ALA A 63 5.80 10.71 3.41
CA ALA A 63 5.40 10.23 2.08
C ALA A 63 4.32 11.11 1.42
N GLY A 64 3.77 12.08 2.15
CA GLY A 64 2.87 13.11 1.62
C GLY A 64 3.67 14.28 1.00
N VAL A 65 2.98 15.04 0.16
CA VAL A 65 3.55 16.21 -0.55
C VAL A 65 3.69 17.44 0.38
N ASP A 66 3.20 17.33 1.63
CA ASP A 66 3.28 18.40 2.60
C ASP A 66 4.64 18.39 3.30
N ASP A 67 5.44 19.40 2.99
CA ASP A 67 6.80 19.69 3.49
C ASP A 67 6.85 20.03 4.99
N ASP A 68 6.05 19.38 5.82
CA ASP A 68 5.96 19.67 7.26
C ASP A 68 6.99 18.89 8.10
N CYS A 69 8.11 18.54 7.48
CA CYS A 69 9.22 17.87 8.15
C CYS A 69 10.48 18.73 8.16
N ASP A 70 10.87 19.22 9.33
CA ASP A 70 12.09 20.03 9.53
C ASP A 70 13.37 19.32 9.08
N GLN A 71 13.37 17.99 9.00
CA GLN A 71 14.49 17.16 8.59
C GLN A 71 14.49 16.82 7.09
N TYR A 72 13.50 17.30 6.33
CA TYR A 72 13.28 16.86 4.95
C TYR A 72 14.54 17.02 4.06
N ALA A 73 15.24 18.15 4.18
CA ALA A 73 16.42 18.46 3.36
C ALA A 73 17.66 17.63 3.73
N THR A 74 17.75 17.16 4.97
CA THR A 74 18.92 16.43 5.52
C THR A 74 18.63 14.96 5.80
N CYS A 75 17.42 14.49 5.49
CA CYS A 75 16.98 13.12 5.80
C CYS A 75 17.64 12.11 4.85
N ASN A 76 18.51 11.28 5.40
CA ASN A 76 19.20 10.22 4.67
C ASN A 76 18.40 8.91 4.54
N ILE A 77 17.29 8.76 5.27
CA ILE A 77 16.43 7.56 5.23
C ILE A 77 15.19 7.74 4.34
N ARG A 78 14.87 8.95 3.90
CA ARG A 78 13.69 9.24 3.07
C ARG A 78 13.67 8.43 1.78
N ASP A 79 14.73 8.52 0.99
CA ASP A 79 14.79 7.87 -0.31
C ASP A 79 14.82 6.33 -0.22
N PRO A 80 15.54 5.72 0.75
CA PRO A 80 15.40 4.29 1.03
C PRO A 80 13.98 3.87 1.37
N LEU A 81 13.26 4.62 2.22
CA LEU A 81 11.89 4.30 2.61
C LEU A 81 10.90 4.47 1.46
N TRP A 82 11.11 5.44 0.57
CA TRP A 82 10.28 5.58 -0.63
C TRP A 82 10.44 4.39 -1.58
N ARG A 83 11.66 3.88 -1.77
CA ARG A 83 11.89 2.68 -2.58
C ARG A 83 11.18 1.46 -1.97
N ILE A 84 11.21 1.31 -0.64
CA ILE A 84 10.49 0.24 0.05
C ILE A 84 8.98 0.40 -0.16
N LYS A 85 8.44 1.61 -0.01
CA LYS A 85 7.03 1.91 -0.29
C LYS A 85 6.66 1.49 -1.71
N ASP A 86 7.45 1.88 -2.71
CA ASP A 86 7.18 1.57 -4.10
C ASP A 86 7.18 0.06 -4.36
N GLN A 87 8.11 -0.68 -3.73
CA GLN A 87 8.12 -2.15 -3.81
C GLN A 87 6.87 -2.79 -3.19
N ILE A 88 6.41 -2.27 -2.04
CA ILE A 88 5.17 -2.72 -1.42
C ILE A 88 3.97 -2.46 -2.34
N VAL A 89 3.85 -1.25 -2.88
CA VAL A 89 2.78 -0.88 -3.80
C VAL A 89 2.81 -1.75 -5.05
N GLN A 90 3.97 -2.00 -5.63
CA GLN A 90 4.12 -2.89 -6.78
C GLN A 90 3.69 -4.31 -6.46
N ALA A 91 4.11 -4.84 -5.31
CA ALA A 91 3.68 -6.17 -4.87
C ALA A 91 2.15 -6.26 -4.74
N LEU A 92 1.51 -5.30 -4.06
CA LEU A 92 0.06 -5.25 -3.90
C LEU A 92 -0.69 -5.05 -5.23
N THR A 93 -0.11 -4.32 -6.18
CA THR A 93 -0.69 -4.08 -7.51
C THR A 93 -0.60 -5.33 -8.40
N SER A 94 0.42 -6.16 -8.20
CA SER A 94 0.61 -7.39 -8.99
C SER A 94 -0.41 -8.49 -8.66
N TYR A 95 -1.08 -8.41 -7.50
CA TYR A 95 -2.10 -9.37 -7.10
C TYR A 95 -3.51 -8.86 -7.35
N SER A 96 -4.27 -9.59 -8.18
CA SER A 96 -5.69 -9.31 -8.40
C SER A 96 -6.57 -9.96 -7.32
N LEU A 97 -7.80 -9.45 -7.15
CA LEU A 97 -8.80 -10.09 -6.29
C LEU A 97 -9.15 -11.50 -6.78
N GLN A 98 -9.08 -11.75 -8.07
CA GLN A 98 -9.30 -13.08 -8.63
C GLN A 98 -8.21 -14.05 -8.18
N ALA A 99 -6.94 -13.66 -8.27
CA ALA A 99 -5.83 -14.49 -7.84
C ALA A 99 -5.89 -14.80 -6.34
N LEU A 100 -6.24 -13.79 -5.54
CA LEU A 100 -6.41 -13.95 -4.09
C LEU A 100 -7.56 -14.91 -3.74
N ALA A 101 -8.68 -14.85 -4.48
CA ALA A 101 -9.83 -15.71 -4.26
C ALA A 101 -9.62 -17.16 -4.72
N ALA A 102 -8.73 -17.37 -5.68
CA ALA A 102 -8.41 -18.69 -6.21
C ALA A 102 -7.42 -19.48 -5.33
N ASP A 103 -6.83 -18.83 -4.33
CA ASP A 103 -5.78 -19.40 -3.45
C ASP A 103 -4.58 -20.01 -4.23
N GLU A 104 -4.44 -19.60 -5.50
CA GLU A 104 -3.46 -20.15 -6.45
C GLU A 104 -2.22 -19.27 -6.58
N SER A 105 -2.09 -18.23 -5.75
CA SER A 105 -0.98 -17.31 -5.92
C SER A 105 0.24 -17.78 -5.13
N PRO A 106 1.31 -18.22 -5.79
CA PRO A 106 2.59 -18.35 -5.10
C PRO A 106 2.95 -16.94 -4.59
N LEU A 107 3.07 -16.82 -3.27
CA LEU A 107 3.62 -15.60 -2.67
C LEU A 107 4.93 -15.31 -3.39
N VAL A 108 4.97 -14.22 -4.16
CA VAL A 108 6.21 -13.78 -4.79
C VAL A 108 7.15 -13.48 -3.63
N PRO A 109 8.25 -14.23 -3.45
CA PRO A 109 9.19 -13.91 -2.41
C PRO A 109 9.69 -12.50 -2.69
N ILE A 110 9.51 -11.60 -1.72
CA ILE A 110 10.14 -10.28 -1.76
C ILE A 110 11.64 -10.58 -1.71
N SER A 111 12.27 -10.59 -2.88
CA SER A 111 13.71 -10.81 -2.98
C SER A 111 14.40 -9.54 -2.49
N LEU A 112 14.64 -9.49 -1.20
CA LEU A 112 15.57 -8.55 -0.63
C LEU A 112 16.96 -9.03 -1.03
N SER A 113 17.40 -8.66 -2.22
CA SER A 113 18.79 -8.90 -2.62
C SER A 113 19.68 -8.18 -1.61
N PRO A 114 20.48 -8.88 -0.81
CA PRO A 114 21.45 -8.21 0.03
C PRO A 114 22.37 -7.44 -0.91
N ARG A 115 22.44 -6.14 -0.71
CA ARG A 115 23.41 -5.29 -1.40
C ARG A 115 24.77 -5.89 -1.12
N SER A 116 25.49 -6.30 -2.16
CA SER A 116 26.91 -6.62 -2.07
C SER A 116 27.58 -5.46 -1.31
N SER A 117 28.04 -5.75 -0.10
CA SER A 117 28.78 -4.82 0.73
C SER A 117 30.14 -4.57 0.07
N GLU A 118 30.16 -3.62 -0.85
CA GLU A 118 31.40 -2.94 -1.17
C GLU A 118 31.64 -1.96 -0.01
N PRO A 119 32.76 -2.04 0.69
CA PRO A 119 33.07 -1.11 1.76
C PRO A 119 33.36 0.24 1.11
N ASP A 120 32.38 1.14 1.16
CA ASP A 120 32.57 2.53 0.80
C ASP A 120 33.57 3.13 1.80
N ALA A 121 34.77 3.39 1.29
CA ALA A 121 35.87 3.92 2.08
C ALA A 121 35.41 5.26 2.69
N LEU A 122 35.38 5.33 4.03
CA LEU A 122 35.18 6.57 4.76
C LEU A 122 36.18 7.63 4.24
N PRO A 123 35.74 8.82 3.83
CA PRO A 123 36.66 9.90 3.59
C PRO A 123 37.42 10.27 4.86
N PRO A 124 38.72 10.60 4.78
CA PRO A 124 39.54 10.93 5.95
C PRO A 124 38.97 12.15 6.68
N ALA A 125 38.88 12.04 8.00
CA ALA A 125 38.38 13.09 8.87
C ALA A 125 39.16 14.39 8.63
N ALA A 126 38.40 15.44 8.30
CA ALA A 126 38.95 16.79 8.17
C ALA A 126 39.56 17.25 9.51
N HIS A 127 40.83 17.54 9.51
CA HIS A 127 41.59 18.05 10.64
C HIS A 127 41.02 19.42 11.04
N VAL A 128 40.46 19.48 12.25
CA VAL A 128 40.01 20.74 12.88
C VAL A 128 41.26 21.42 13.50
N PRO A 129 41.67 22.60 13.08
CA PRO A 129 42.74 23.32 13.76
C PRO A 129 42.25 23.86 15.11
N GLN A 130 42.91 23.46 16.18
CA GLN A 130 42.75 24.06 17.49
C GLN A 130 43.46 25.42 17.54
N THR A 131 42.70 26.45 17.83
CA THR A 131 43.21 27.74 18.34
C THR A 131 42.59 28.01 19.70
#